data_4bb3eaa0efc8a3531aa57379ec903e5b
#
_entry.id   4bb3eaa0efc8a3531aa57379ec903e5b
#
_cell.length_a   1.000
_cell.length_b   1.000
_cell.length_c   1.000
_cell.angle_alpha   90.00
_cell.angle_beta   90.00
_cell.angle_gamma   90.00
#
_symmetry.space_group_name_H-M   'P 1'
#
loop_
_entity.id
_entity.type
_entity.pdbx_description
1 polymer ?
#
loop_
_entity_poly.entity_id
_entity_poly.type
_entity_poly.pdbx_seq_one_letter_code
_entity_poly.pdbx_strand_id
1 'polypeptide(L)'
;MMGRSHALSGAATWLAGSVVMEQVFDYPHQSPLYLALGTAMCAGGALLPDLDLSGKVTTNQGGATVAHTFGPVSMFISEVIEKLSLGIYTATRLSHDPKRDYGHRTFTHTLPFVVLMGWGASFLCQRFGKWAVLPILFFMIGLALRGVFEHWAKRAGWVITTAVAAAASWYTFENLDSGRGYPLIGFAVGVGCFVHLMGDIVTSAGVPILWPIPTGFKKIRLWRMIGVPNSISVEVGGKVETLVLSTLFIIISFGAGAWLAGGAILRRFGVDI
;
A
#
# COMPACT_ATOMS: atom_id res chain seq x y z
N MET A 1 -8.58 8.09 -0.21
CA MET A 1 -7.49 9.14 -0.16
C MET A 1 -6.78 9.18 -1.51
N MET A 2 -5.90 10.17 -1.75
CA MET A 2 -5.05 10.20 -2.96
C MET A 2 -3.86 9.24 -2.84
N GLY A 3 -3.34 8.76 -3.97
CA GLY A 3 -2.24 7.79 -3.99
C GLY A 3 -1.00 8.20 -3.17
N ARG A 4 -0.61 9.49 -3.20
CA ARG A 4 0.49 9.99 -2.36
C ARG A 4 0.20 9.83 -0.87
N SER A 5 -0.99 10.18 -0.42
CA SER A 5 -1.37 10.07 0.99
C SER A 5 -1.40 8.62 1.46
N HIS A 6 -1.84 7.67 0.60
CA HIS A 6 -1.78 6.24 0.90
C HIS A 6 -0.34 5.75 1.01
N ALA A 7 0.55 6.11 0.08
CA ALA A 7 1.95 5.72 0.16
C ALA A 7 2.64 6.27 1.41
N LEU A 8 2.41 7.54 1.74
CA LEU A 8 2.97 8.17 2.95
C LEU A 8 2.42 7.55 4.23
N SER A 9 1.11 7.23 4.30
CA SER A 9 0.52 6.55 5.44
C SER A 9 1.10 5.14 5.63
N GLY A 10 1.33 4.40 4.54
CA GLY A 10 2.03 3.11 4.59
C GLY A 10 3.43 3.22 5.15
N ALA A 11 4.24 4.16 4.66
CA ALA A 11 5.59 4.41 5.17
C ALA A 11 5.58 4.80 6.66
N ALA A 12 4.71 5.73 7.05
CA ALA A 12 4.58 6.17 8.43
C ALA A 12 4.15 5.04 9.36
N THR A 13 3.19 4.21 8.94
CA THR A 13 2.72 3.07 9.72
C THR A 13 3.81 2.04 9.94
N TRP A 14 4.62 1.73 8.92
CA TRP A 14 5.71 0.79 9.08
C TRP A 14 6.75 1.30 10.07
N LEU A 15 7.23 2.53 9.90
CA LEU A 15 8.27 3.11 10.75
C LEU A 15 7.78 3.31 12.20
N ALA A 16 6.59 3.89 12.40
CA ALA A 16 6.00 4.04 13.73
C ALA A 16 5.71 2.68 14.39
N GLY A 17 5.19 1.72 13.62
CA GLY A 17 4.98 0.34 14.08
C GLY A 17 6.29 -0.33 14.51
N SER A 18 7.38 -0.12 13.77
CA SER A 18 8.71 -0.64 14.15
C SER A 18 9.21 -0.04 15.47
N VAL A 19 8.99 1.27 15.71
CA VAL A 19 9.30 1.89 17.02
C VAL A 19 8.49 1.24 18.14
N VAL A 20 7.19 1.06 17.95
CA VAL A 20 6.32 0.41 18.95
C VAL A 20 6.75 -1.03 19.21
N MET A 21 7.06 -1.79 18.16
CA MET A 21 7.53 -3.17 18.32
C MET A 21 8.84 -3.25 19.10
N GLU A 22 9.76 -2.34 18.84
CA GLU A 22 11.05 -2.28 19.56
C GLU A 22 10.87 -1.81 21.00
N GLN A 23 10.12 -0.73 21.25
CA GLN A 23 10.04 -0.08 22.56
C GLN A 23 9.01 -0.68 23.52
N VAL A 24 7.95 -1.29 23.00
CA VAL A 24 6.84 -1.81 23.82
C VAL A 24 6.85 -3.34 23.91
N PHE A 25 7.29 -4.00 22.84
CA PHE A 25 7.25 -5.46 22.74
C PHE A 25 8.64 -6.11 22.75
N ASP A 26 9.70 -5.35 23.04
CA ASP A 26 11.09 -5.81 23.09
C ASP A 26 11.52 -6.59 21.82
N TYR A 27 10.94 -6.21 20.66
CA TYR A 27 11.28 -6.86 19.41
C TYR A 27 12.71 -6.49 19.00
N PRO A 28 13.50 -7.43 18.47
CA PRO A 28 14.88 -7.17 18.09
C PRO A 28 14.98 -6.03 17.10
N HIS A 29 15.97 -5.18 17.29
CA HIS A 29 16.25 -4.05 16.43
C HIS A 29 16.44 -4.48 14.96
N GLN A 30 15.71 -3.83 14.06
CA GLN A 30 15.84 -4.10 12.63
C GLN A 30 17.03 -3.34 12.04
N SER A 31 17.77 -4.00 11.15
CA SER A 31 18.83 -3.31 10.41
C SER A 31 18.25 -2.21 9.51
N PRO A 32 19.03 -1.16 9.15
CA PRO A 32 18.57 -0.11 8.26
C PRO A 32 18.04 -0.63 6.91
N LEU A 33 18.61 -1.73 6.39
CA LEU A 33 18.13 -2.35 5.16
C LEU A 33 16.71 -2.92 5.34
N TYR A 34 16.46 -3.64 6.43
CA TYR A 34 15.12 -4.22 6.70
C TYR A 34 14.09 -3.14 7.00
N LEU A 35 14.47 -2.05 7.66
CA LEU A 35 13.59 -0.89 7.87
C LEU A 35 13.23 -0.22 6.53
N ALA A 36 14.22 0.02 5.67
CA ALA A 36 14.00 0.60 4.35
C ALA A 36 13.15 -0.32 3.46
N LEU A 37 13.45 -1.63 3.48
CA LEU A 37 12.68 -2.65 2.78
C LEU A 37 11.22 -2.66 3.23
N GLY A 38 10.97 -2.81 4.52
CA GLY A 38 9.62 -2.86 5.06
C GLY A 38 8.84 -1.55 4.78
N THR A 39 9.52 -0.40 4.89
CA THR A 39 8.94 0.90 4.54
C THR A 39 8.52 0.96 3.08
N ALA A 40 9.39 0.54 2.16
CA ALA A 40 9.09 0.53 0.72
C ALA A 40 7.98 -0.48 0.38
N MET A 41 8.00 -1.68 0.98
CA MET A 41 6.96 -2.69 0.78
C MET A 41 5.60 -2.22 1.32
N CYS A 42 5.56 -1.60 2.50
CA CYS A 42 4.33 -1.10 3.08
C CYS A 42 3.78 0.10 2.30
N ALA A 43 4.64 1.04 1.88
CA ALA A 43 4.25 2.17 1.04
C ALA A 43 3.74 1.73 -0.34
N GLY A 44 4.40 0.77 -0.98
CA GLY A 44 3.96 0.17 -2.24
C GLY A 44 2.68 -0.64 -2.06
N GLY A 45 2.58 -1.42 -1.00
CA GLY A 45 1.40 -2.19 -0.60
C GLY A 45 0.17 -1.30 -0.38
N ALA A 46 0.38 -0.10 0.19
CA ALA A 46 -0.68 0.90 0.35
C ALA A 46 -1.20 1.49 -0.97
N LEU A 47 -0.60 1.15 -2.09
CA LEU A 47 -1.09 1.53 -3.43
C LEU A 47 -1.71 0.37 -4.20
N LEU A 48 -1.55 -0.88 -3.72
CA LEU A 48 -2.07 -2.06 -4.43
C LEU A 48 -3.59 -2.08 -4.61
N PRO A 49 -4.43 -1.69 -3.62
CA PRO A 49 -5.87 -1.66 -3.85
C PRO A 49 -6.27 -0.76 -5.02
N ASP A 50 -5.57 0.35 -5.25
CA ASP A 50 -5.80 1.28 -6.37
C ASP A 50 -5.33 0.74 -7.74
N LEU A 51 -4.83 -0.49 -7.83
CA LEU A 51 -4.61 -1.17 -9.12
C LEU A 51 -5.90 -1.31 -9.93
N ASP A 52 -7.06 -1.23 -9.30
CA ASP A 52 -8.37 -1.25 -9.96
C ASP A 52 -8.79 0.13 -10.53
N LEU A 53 -7.91 1.12 -10.51
CA LEU A 53 -8.08 2.41 -11.18
C LEU A 53 -7.42 2.38 -12.56
N SER A 54 -8.20 2.12 -13.61
CA SER A 54 -7.69 2.17 -14.98
C SER A 54 -7.37 3.59 -15.42
N GLY A 55 -6.39 3.74 -16.32
CA GLY A 55 -5.95 5.04 -16.82
C GLY A 55 -7.04 5.90 -17.48
N LYS A 56 -8.20 5.33 -17.83
CA LYS A 56 -9.34 6.06 -18.38
C LYS A 56 -10.08 6.91 -17.34
N VAL A 57 -10.07 6.49 -16.08
CA VAL A 57 -10.71 7.21 -14.97
C VAL A 57 -9.78 8.29 -14.39
N THR A 58 -8.48 8.17 -14.63
CA THR A 58 -7.45 8.90 -13.89
C THR A 58 -7.08 10.26 -14.44
N THR A 59 -7.50 10.63 -15.65
CA THR A 59 -7.15 11.92 -16.26
C THR A 59 -7.68 13.13 -15.46
N ASN A 60 -8.71 12.95 -14.65
CA ASN A 60 -9.33 14.03 -13.87
C ASN A 60 -9.37 13.81 -12.33
N GLN A 61 -8.95 12.67 -11.80
CA GLN A 61 -9.19 12.33 -10.39
C GLN A 61 -7.94 12.00 -9.54
N GLY A 62 -6.74 12.28 -10.01
CA GLY A 62 -5.51 12.05 -9.22
C GLY A 62 -5.12 10.58 -8.99
N GLY A 63 -5.97 9.61 -9.33
CA GLY A 63 -5.74 8.17 -9.18
C GLY A 63 -4.71 7.57 -10.16
N ALA A 64 -4.11 8.40 -11.00
CA ALA A 64 -3.11 8.02 -11.98
C ALA A 64 -1.79 7.49 -11.39
N THR A 65 -1.61 7.49 -10.07
CA THR A 65 -0.34 7.12 -9.45
C THR A 65 0.07 5.71 -9.82
N VAL A 66 -0.81 4.75 -9.64
CA VAL A 66 -0.53 3.32 -9.87
C VAL A 66 -0.47 3.01 -11.37
N ALA A 67 -1.49 3.43 -12.12
CA ALA A 67 -1.61 3.13 -13.54
C ALA A 67 -0.45 3.71 -14.38
N HIS A 68 0.20 4.78 -13.93
CA HIS A 68 1.31 5.41 -14.65
C HIS A 68 2.71 5.09 -14.09
N THR A 69 2.84 4.16 -13.14
CA THR A 69 4.14 3.84 -12.52
C THR A 69 5.13 3.26 -13.52
N PHE A 70 4.71 2.26 -14.29
CA PHE A 70 5.53 1.54 -15.26
C PHE A 70 5.03 1.74 -16.71
N GLY A 71 4.44 2.90 -16.99
CA GLY A 71 3.92 3.24 -18.31
C GLY A 71 2.83 2.29 -18.79
N PRO A 72 2.87 1.83 -20.07
CA PRO A 72 1.84 0.98 -20.65
C PRO A 72 1.61 -0.34 -19.90
N VAL A 73 2.65 -0.89 -19.26
CA VAL A 73 2.54 -2.16 -18.53
C VAL A 73 1.63 -2.01 -17.30
N SER A 74 1.84 -0.99 -16.49
CA SER A 74 0.97 -0.75 -15.32
C SER A 74 -0.44 -0.31 -15.72
N MET A 75 -0.60 0.40 -16.85
CA MET A 75 -1.93 0.72 -17.38
C MET A 75 -2.70 -0.53 -17.79
N PHE A 76 -2.05 -1.46 -18.47
CA PHE A 76 -2.64 -2.75 -18.84
C PHE A 76 -3.02 -3.58 -17.59
N ILE A 77 -2.10 -3.68 -16.62
CA ILE A 77 -2.36 -4.39 -15.36
C ILE A 77 -3.57 -3.78 -14.65
N SER A 78 -3.64 -2.46 -14.54
CA SER A 78 -4.76 -1.77 -13.89
C SER A 78 -6.08 -2.03 -14.61
N GLU A 79 -6.11 -2.05 -15.94
CA GLU A 79 -7.33 -2.38 -16.69
C GLU A 79 -7.79 -3.82 -16.45
N VAL A 80 -6.86 -4.78 -16.41
CA VAL A 80 -7.16 -6.19 -16.12
C VAL A 80 -7.72 -6.33 -14.69
N ILE A 81 -7.06 -5.71 -13.70
CA ILE A 81 -7.50 -5.78 -12.29
C ILE A 81 -8.87 -5.11 -12.11
N GLU A 82 -9.12 -3.98 -12.74
CA GLU A 82 -10.43 -3.32 -12.71
C GLU A 82 -11.54 -4.23 -13.24
N LYS A 83 -11.29 -4.85 -14.41
CA LYS A 83 -12.27 -5.80 -15.01
C LYS A 83 -12.49 -7.03 -14.16
N LEU A 84 -11.43 -7.60 -13.57
CA LEU A 84 -11.53 -8.73 -12.63
C LEU A 84 -12.33 -8.34 -11.39
N SER A 85 -12.05 -7.20 -10.78
CA SER A 85 -12.76 -6.67 -9.62
C SER A 85 -14.25 -6.45 -9.92
N LEU A 86 -14.57 -5.87 -11.07
CA LEU A 86 -15.95 -5.71 -11.53
C LEU A 86 -16.62 -7.07 -11.80
N GLY A 87 -15.91 -8.03 -12.37
CA GLY A 87 -16.39 -9.39 -12.61
C GLY A 87 -16.77 -10.10 -11.32
N ILE A 88 -15.89 -10.06 -10.30
CA ILE A 88 -16.17 -10.62 -8.96
C ILE A 88 -17.38 -9.92 -8.34
N TYR A 89 -17.42 -8.58 -8.39
CA TYR A 89 -18.58 -7.82 -7.90
C TYR A 89 -19.88 -8.28 -8.56
N THR A 90 -19.91 -8.30 -9.88
CA THR A 90 -21.11 -8.64 -10.67
C THR A 90 -21.57 -10.06 -10.41
N ALA A 91 -20.65 -11.02 -10.30
CA ALA A 91 -20.94 -12.43 -10.04
C ALA A 91 -21.45 -12.69 -8.61
N THR A 92 -21.06 -11.86 -7.64
CA THR A 92 -21.36 -12.11 -6.22
C THR A 92 -22.34 -11.12 -5.60
N ARG A 93 -22.71 -10.02 -6.27
CA ARG A 93 -23.64 -9.03 -5.73
C ARG A 93 -25.03 -9.62 -5.48
N LEU A 94 -25.65 -9.20 -4.40
CA LEU A 94 -27.04 -9.54 -4.06
C LEU A 94 -28.02 -8.51 -4.69
N SER A 95 -29.32 -8.81 -4.61
CA SER A 95 -30.36 -7.95 -5.18
C SER A 95 -30.39 -6.53 -4.63
N HIS A 96 -29.95 -6.34 -3.38
CA HIS A 96 -29.90 -5.03 -2.73
C HIS A 96 -28.56 -4.30 -2.93
N ASP A 97 -27.55 -4.95 -3.52
CA ASP A 97 -26.30 -4.27 -3.88
C ASP A 97 -26.53 -3.42 -5.14
N PRO A 98 -26.01 -2.18 -5.20
CA PRO A 98 -26.20 -1.31 -6.35
C PRO A 98 -25.57 -1.91 -7.62
N LYS A 99 -26.06 -1.54 -8.79
CA LYS A 99 -25.37 -1.83 -10.04
C LYS A 99 -24.14 -0.94 -10.18
N ARG A 100 -23.04 -1.49 -10.67
CA ARG A 100 -21.78 -0.76 -10.94
C ARG A 100 -21.29 -1.09 -12.33
N ASP A 101 -20.70 -0.09 -12.96
CA ASP A 101 -20.13 -0.18 -14.31
C ASP A 101 -18.59 -0.13 -14.27
N TYR A 102 -17.99 -0.02 -13.08
CA TYR A 102 -16.54 0.04 -12.83
C TYR A 102 -16.16 -0.77 -11.60
N GLY A 103 -14.91 -1.27 -11.58
CA GLY A 103 -14.38 -2.16 -10.54
C GLY A 103 -13.80 -1.47 -9.33
N HIS A 104 -13.53 -0.16 -9.40
CA HIS A 104 -12.90 0.56 -8.30
C HIS A 104 -13.73 0.52 -7.01
N ARG A 105 -13.01 0.32 -5.89
CA ARG A 105 -13.58 0.10 -4.56
C ARG A 105 -14.53 -1.10 -4.50
N THR A 106 -14.13 -2.21 -5.14
CA THR A 106 -14.80 -3.50 -5.01
C THR A 106 -13.83 -4.54 -4.40
N PHE A 107 -13.49 -5.62 -5.08
CA PHE A 107 -12.70 -6.72 -4.52
C PHE A 107 -11.34 -6.29 -3.94
N THR A 108 -10.62 -5.43 -4.62
CA THR A 108 -9.31 -4.94 -4.17
C THR A 108 -9.36 -4.16 -2.84
N HIS A 109 -10.54 -3.65 -2.47
CA HIS A 109 -10.77 -2.89 -1.24
C HIS A 109 -11.47 -3.72 -0.14
N THR A 110 -11.15 -5.00 -0.06
CA THR A 110 -11.71 -5.95 0.91
C THR A 110 -10.62 -6.60 1.78
N LEU A 111 -10.98 -7.08 2.98
CA LEU A 111 -10.03 -7.83 3.82
C LEU A 111 -9.49 -9.10 3.15
N PRO A 112 -10.29 -9.91 2.41
CA PRO A 112 -9.74 -11.03 1.65
C PRO A 112 -8.64 -10.64 0.66
N PHE A 113 -8.73 -9.46 0.03
CA PHE A 113 -7.66 -8.98 -0.84
C PHE A 113 -6.39 -8.64 -0.05
N VAL A 114 -6.51 -8.00 1.13
CA VAL A 114 -5.37 -7.73 2.01
C VAL A 114 -4.64 -9.01 2.39
N VAL A 115 -5.41 -10.04 2.81
CA VAL A 115 -4.85 -11.35 3.16
C VAL A 115 -4.20 -12.01 1.94
N LEU A 116 -4.86 -11.98 0.79
CA LEU A 116 -4.34 -12.54 -0.46
C LEU A 116 -3.01 -11.91 -0.85
N MET A 117 -2.88 -10.59 -0.78
CA MET A 117 -1.65 -9.89 -1.15
C MET A 117 -0.53 -10.15 -0.13
N GLY A 118 -0.82 -10.04 1.17
CA GLY A 118 0.18 -10.25 2.21
C GLY A 118 0.66 -11.70 2.29
N TRP A 119 -0.27 -12.63 2.45
CA TRP A 119 0.07 -14.06 2.54
C TRP A 119 0.58 -14.60 1.21
N GLY A 120 -0.05 -14.22 0.09
CA GLY A 120 0.36 -14.63 -1.25
C GLY A 120 1.79 -14.19 -1.57
N ALA A 121 2.16 -12.94 -1.29
CA ALA A 121 3.53 -12.45 -1.47
C ALA A 121 4.52 -13.22 -0.58
N SER A 122 4.20 -13.45 0.72
CA SER A 122 5.03 -14.26 1.60
C SER A 122 5.22 -15.68 1.08
N PHE A 123 4.13 -16.33 0.67
CA PHE A 123 4.15 -17.70 0.12
C PHE A 123 4.99 -17.79 -1.15
N LEU A 124 4.78 -16.88 -2.09
CA LEU A 124 5.53 -16.85 -3.35
C LEU A 124 7.03 -16.64 -3.11
N CYS A 125 7.39 -15.69 -2.23
CA CYS A 125 8.79 -15.42 -1.89
C CYS A 125 9.46 -16.65 -1.25
N GLN A 126 8.77 -17.34 -0.35
CA GLN A 126 9.32 -18.54 0.29
C GLN A 126 9.41 -19.72 -0.67
N ARG A 127 8.42 -19.90 -1.55
CA ARG A 127 8.34 -21.06 -2.46
C ARG A 127 9.26 -20.96 -3.65
N PHE A 128 9.42 -19.76 -4.21
CA PHE A 128 10.15 -19.53 -5.46
C PHE A 128 11.44 -18.74 -5.29
N GLY A 129 11.75 -18.28 -4.07
CA GLY A 129 12.97 -17.53 -3.76
C GLY A 129 13.15 -16.32 -4.68
N LYS A 130 14.36 -16.17 -5.25
CA LYS A 130 14.72 -15.02 -6.09
C LYS A 130 13.76 -14.73 -7.25
N TRP A 131 13.16 -15.77 -7.81
CA TRP A 131 12.24 -15.62 -8.95
C TRP A 131 10.91 -14.92 -8.59
N ALA A 132 10.52 -14.95 -7.32
CA ALA A 132 9.37 -14.20 -6.82
C ALA A 132 9.79 -12.94 -6.08
N VAL A 133 10.85 -13.00 -5.29
CA VAL A 133 11.33 -11.86 -4.49
C VAL A 133 11.67 -10.68 -5.39
N LEU A 134 12.45 -10.88 -6.45
CA LEU A 134 12.91 -9.79 -7.31
C LEU A 134 11.75 -9.03 -7.99
N PRO A 135 10.79 -9.70 -8.67
CA PRO A 135 9.66 -8.99 -9.28
C PRO A 135 8.72 -8.35 -8.25
N ILE A 136 8.54 -8.93 -7.06
CA ILE A 136 7.74 -8.32 -6.00
C ILE A 136 8.43 -7.05 -5.47
N LEU A 137 9.73 -7.11 -5.17
CA LEU A 137 10.53 -5.93 -4.79
C LEU A 137 10.42 -4.84 -5.86
N PHE A 138 10.65 -5.20 -7.12
CA PHE A 138 10.59 -4.26 -8.24
C PHE A 138 9.25 -3.54 -8.31
N PHE A 139 8.16 -4.29 -8.24
CA PHE A 139 6.83 -3.73 -8.35
C PHE A 139 6.50 -2.82 -7.16
N MET A 140 6.75 -3.29 -5.93
CA MET A 140 6.47 -2.52 -4.71
C MET A 140 7.35 -1.28 -4.57
N ILE A 141 8.65 -1.38 -4.83
CA ILE A 141 9.57 -0.23 -4.79
C ILE A 141 9.16 0.79 -5.85
N GLY A 142 8.80 0.36 -7.05
CA GLY A 142 8.31 1.26 -8.09
C GLY A 142 7.06 2.02 -7.67
N LEU A 143 6.07 1.34 -7.08
CA LEU A 143 4.87 1.99 -6.52
C LEU A 143 5.23 2.96 -5.39
N ALA A 144 6.09 2.55 -4.45
CA ALA A 144 6.55 3.40 -3.36
C ALA A 144 7.24 4.68 -3.87
N LEU A 145 8.16 4.55 -4.83
CA LEU A 145 8.82 5.69 -5.48
C LEU A 145 7.80 6.64 -6.12
N ARG A 146 6.83 6.08 -6.86
CA ARG A 146 5.80 6.87 -7.53
C ARG A 146 4.88 7.57 -6.55
N GLY A 147 4.51 6.93 -5.44
CA GLY A 147 3.63 7.49 -4.43
C GLY A 147 4.32 8.49 -3.51
N VAL A 148 5.43 8.09 -2.88
CA VAL A 148 6.14 8.93 -1.90
C VAL A 148 6.81 10.13 -2.58
N PHE A 149 7.50 9.90 -3.71
CA PHE A 149 8.24 10.91 -4.46
C PHE A 149 7.49 11.37 -5.72
N GLU A 150 6.18 11.59 -5.61
CA GLU A 150 5.28 11.87 -6.73
C GLU A 150 5.80 12.98 -7.68
N HIS A 151 6.25 14.11 -7.14
CA HIS A 151 6.74 15.23 -7.94
C HIS A 151 7.99 14.87 -8.73
N TRP A 152 8.93 14.16 -8.11
CA TRP A 152 10.13 13.67 -8.77
C TRP A 152 9.77 12.65 -9.85
N ALA A 153 8.96 11.66 -9.53
CA ALA A 153 8.58 10.60 -10.45
C ALA A 153 7.78 11.13 -11.67
N LYS A 154 6.96 12.17 -11.47
CA LYS A 154 6.27 12.86 -12.59
C LYS A 154 7.26 13.56 -13.53
N ARG A 155 8.30 14.22 -12.99
CA ARG A 155 9.34 14.90 -13.79
C ARG A 155 10.29 13.92 -14.48
N ALA A 156 10.72 12.88 -13.77
CA ALA A 156 11.63 11.86 -14.28
C ALA A 156 10.97 10.97 -15.36
N GLY A 157 9.66 10.82 -15.29
CA GLY A 157 8.91 9.94 -16.17
C GLY A 157 8.99 8.46 -15.79
N TRP A 158 8.16 7.65 -16.42
CA TRP A 158 8.03 6.23 -16.06
C TRP A 158 9.30 5.43 -16.37
N VAL A 159 10.05 5.75 -17.41
CA VAL A 159 11.29 5.03 -17.79
C VAL A 159 12.33 5.13 -16.68
N ILE A 160 12.62 6.36 -16.23
CA ILE A 160 13.61 6.58 -15.16
C ILE A 160 13.13 5.97 -13.84
N THR A 161 11.85 6.14 -13.51
CA THR A 161 11.26 5.53 -12.31
C THR A 161 11.40 4.00 -12.35
N THR A 162 11.18 3.38 -13.50
CA THR A 162 11.36 1.93 -13.70
C THR A 162 12.81 1.51 -13.53
N ALA A 163 13.76 2.24 -14.11
CA ALA A 163 15.19 1.95 -14.00
C ALA A 163 15.67 2.06 -12.54
N VAL A 164 15.25 3.10 -11.81
CA VAL A 164 15.58 3.26 -10.38
C VAL A 164 14.95 2.15 -9.54
N ALA A 165 13.70 1.77 -9.81
CA ALA A 165 13.04 0.64 -9.13
C ALA A 165 13.79 -0.67 -9.38
N ALA A 166 14.23 -0.94 -10.60
CA ALA A 166 15.00 -2.13 -10.94
C ALA A 166 16.36 -2.16 -10.22
N ALA A 167 17.10 -1.06 -10.24
CA ALA A 167 18.39 -0.96 -9.55
C ALA A 167 18.25 -1.12 -8.03
N ALA A 168 17.25 -0.45 -7.42
CA ALA A 168 16.98 -0.56 -5.99
C ALA A 168 16.55 -1.99 -5.59
N SER A 169 15.74 -2.64 -6.43
CA SER A 169 15.30 -4.02 -6.18
C SER A 169 16.45 -5.01 -6.25
N TRP A 170 17.32 -4.85 -7.24
CA TRP A 170 18.52 -5.67 -7.39
C TRP A 170 19.44 -5.48 -6.19
N TYR A 171 19.77 -4.23 -5.84
CA TYR A 171 20.60 -3.92 -4.67
C TYR A 171 20.03 -4.50 -3.38
N THR A 172 18.73 -4.33 -3.15
CA THR A 172 18.05 -4.89 -1.97
C THR A 172 18.16 -6.41 -1.96
N PHE A 173 17.92 -7.06 -3.09
CA PHE A 173 17.95 -8.51 -3.21
C PHE A 173 19.34 -9.09 -2.91
N GLU A 174 20.41 -8.48 -3.45
CA GLU A 174 21.81 -8.92 -3.23
C GLU A 174 22.26 -8.78 -1.76
N ASN A 175 21.65 -7.85 -1.01
CA ASN A 175 21.99 -7.58 0.39
C ASN A 175 20.96 -8.15 1.38
N LEU A 176 19.94 -8.85 0.90
CA LEU A 176 18.92 -9.47 1.74
C LEU A 176 19.33 -10.88 2.14
N ASP A 177 19.33 -11.16 3.44
CA ASP A 177 19.60 -12.50 3.95
C ASP A 177 18.59 -13.50 3.37
N SER A 178 19.09 -14.50 2.66
CA SER A 178 18.26 -15.51 2.00
C SER A 178 17.39 -16.25 3.01
N GLY A 179 16.08 -16.27 2.77
CA GLY A 179 15.09 -17.00 3.55
C GLY A 179 14.50 -16.27 4.75
N ARG A 180 15.27 -15.50 5.54
CA ARG A 180 14.76 -14.84 6.75
C ARG A 180 13.91 -13.59 6.48
N GLY A 181 14.28 -12.79 5.46
CA GLY A 181 13.57 -11.57 5.09
C GLY A 181 12.30 -11.79 4.25
N TYR A 182 12.10 -12.97 3.70
CA TYR A 182 11.02 -13.22 2.75
C TYR A 182 9.61 -13.13 3.34
N PRO A 183 9.32 -13.64 4.56
CA PRO A 183 8.02 -13.41 5.20
C PRO A 183 7.71 -11.94 5.47
N LEU A 184 8.76 -11.14 5.79
CA LEU A 184 8.62 -9.72 6.06
C LEU A 184 8.09 -8.95 4.84
N ILE A 185 8.51 -9.33 3.62
CA ILE A 185 8.05 -8.72 2.38
C ILE A 185 6.53 -8.78 2.29
N GLY A 186 5.96 -9.97 2.40
CA GLY A 186 4.52 -10.14 2.31
C GLY A 186 3.76 -9.53 3.49
N PHE A 187 4.29 -9.63 4.71
CA PHE A 187 3.69 -8.99 5.87
C PHE A 187 3.60 -7.46 5.68
N ALA A 188 4.68 -6.80 5.26
CA ALA A 188 4.70 -5.37 5.00
C ALA A 188 3.73 -4.96 3.88
N VAL A 189 3.62 -5.77 2.80
CA VAL A 189 2.63 -5.57 1.73
C VAL A 189 1.21 -5.66 2.29
N GLY A 190 0.91 -6.66 3.10
CA GLY A 190 -0.40 -6.82 3.73
C GLY A 190 -0.77 -5.66 4.65
N VAL A 191 0.19 -5.21 5.50
CA VAL A 191 0.01 -4.02 6.33
C VAL A 191 -0.28 -2.79 5.47
N GLY A 192 0.45 -2.59 4.38
CA GLY A 192 0.21 -1.49 3.45
C GLY A 192 -1.20 -1.52 2.85
N CYS A 193 -1.64 -2.67 2.32
CA CYS A 193 -3.00 -2.83 1.82
C CYS A 193 -4.06 -2.53 2.89
N PHE A 194 -3.84 -2.98 4.14
CA PHE A 194 -4.75 -2.70 5.25
C PHE A 194 -4.82 -1.21 5.58
N VAL A 195 -3.67 -0.53 5.63
CA VAL A 195 -3.58 0.92 5.87
C VAL A 195 -4.31 1.70 4.78
N HIS A 196 -4.23 1.26 3.52
CA HIS A 196 -5.02 1.84 2.43
C HIS A 196 -6.52 1.78 2.73
N LEU A 197 -7.04 0.60 3.09
CA LEU A 197 -8.45 0.43 3.43
C LEU A 197 -8.87 1.36 4.58
N MET A 198 -8.04 1.47 5.62
CA MET A 198 -8.30 2.39 6.74
C MET A 198 -8.34 3.84 6.28
N GLY A 199 -7.41 4.25 5.40
CA GLY A 199 -7.40 5.57 4.79
C GLY A 199 -8.68 5.86 3.98
N ASP A 200 -9.21 4.87 3.28
CA ASP A 200 -10.43 5.03 2.51
C ASP A 200 -11.72 5.00 3.35
N ILE A 201 -11.70 4.32 4.50
CA ILE A 201 -12.81 4.36 5.46
C ILE A 201 -13.03 5.77 6.02
N VAL A 202 -11.97 6.55 6.22
CA VAL A 202 -12.10 7.96 6.68
C VAL A 202 -12.64 8.90 5.60
N THR A 203 -12.86 8.41 4.38
CA THR A 203 -13.55 9.18 3.34
C THR A 203 -15.05 8.86 3.30
N SER A 204 -15.86 9.78 2.76
CA SER A 204 -17.31 9.59 2.64
C SER A 204 -17.72 8.41 1.75
N ALA A 205 -16.89 8.06 0.77
CA ALA A 205 -17.19 6.96 -0.15
C ALA A 205 -17.06 5.57 0.51
N GLY A 206 -16.17 5.41 1.49
CA GLY A 206 -15.94 4.15 2.19
C GLY A 206 -15.44 3.01 1.29
N VAL A 207 -15.38 1.80 1.86
CA VAL A 207 -14.96 0.56 1.19
C VAL A 207 -15.78 -0.65 1.66
N PRO A 208 -15.92 -1.71 0.86
CA PRO A 208 -16.66 -2.92 1.24
C PRO A 208 -15.78 -3.88 2.06
N ILE A 209 -15.17 -3.37 3.13
CA ILE A 209 -14.14 -4.08 3.90
C ILE A 209 -14.59 -5.45 4.42
N LEU A 210 -15.88 -5.61 4.75
CA LEU A 210 -16.43 -6.85 5.32
C LEU A 210 -16.82 -7.90 4.28
N TRP A 211 -16.74 -7.59 2.96
CA TRP A 211 -17.00 -8.63 1.97
C TRP A 211 -16.09 -9.87 2.22
N PRO A 212 -16.57 -11.11 2.14
CA PRO A 212 -17.86 -11.58 1.65
C PRO A 212 -18.94 -11.80 2.73
N ILE A 213 -18.88 -11.11 3.86
CA ILE A 213 -19.84 -11.26 4.96
C ILE A 213 -21.12 -10.46 4.67
N PRO A 214 -22.30 -11.10 4.58
CA PRO A 214 -23.55 -10.40 4.39
C PRO A 214 -23.86 -9.50 5.58
N THR A 215 -24.23 -8.24 5.32
CA THR A 215 -24.53 -7.25 6.36
C THR A 215 -25.90 -6.61 6.16
N GLY A 216 -26.55 -6.23 7.27
CA GLY A 216 -27.85 -5.55 7.28
C GLY A 216 -29.02 -6.45 7.73
N PHE A 217 -30.04 -5.87 8.40
CA PHE A 217 -31.20 -6.61 8.92
C PHE A 217 -32.37 -6.65 7.95
N LYS A 218 -32.74 -5.52 7.32
CA LYS A 218 -33.88 -5.43 6.39
C LYS A 218 -33.47 -5.54 4.93
N LYS A 219 -32.29 -5.05 4.59
CA LYS A 219 -31.70 -5.12 3.23
C LYS A 219 -30.32 -5.73 3.35
N ILE A 220 -30.24 -7.03 3.12
CA ILE A 220 -28.98 -7.76 3.15
C ILE A 220 -28.15 -7.36 1.94
N ARG A 221 -26.94 -6.89 2.18
CA ARG A 221 -25.94 -6.51 1.17
C ARG A 221 -24.66 -7.28 1.41
N LEU A 222 -24.03 -7.72 0.36
CA LEU A 222 -22.70 -8.34 0.41
C LEU A 222 -21.60 -7.27 0.25
N TRP A 223 -21.90 -6.24 -0.55
CA TRP A 223 -20.97 -5.16 -0.89
C TRP A 223 -21.34 -3.84 -0.17
N ARG A 224 -21.58 -3.93 1.12
CA ARG A 224 -21.89 -2.74 1.91
C ARG A 224 -20.66 -1.88 2.08
N MET A 225 -20.73 -0.64 1.60
CA MET A 225 -19.69 0.37 1.82
C MET A 225 -19.68 0.81 3.29
N ILE A 226 -18.50 0.77 3.90
CA ILE A 226 -18.25 1.22 5.28
C ILE A 226 -17.33 2.43 5.20
N GLY A 227 -17.78 3.54 5.71
CA GLY A 227 -17.04 4.80 5.77
C GLY A 227 -17.57 5.67 6.90
N VAL A 228 -16.86 6.74 7.22
CA VAL A 228 -17.30 7.70 8.23
C VAL A 228 -18.42 8.61 7.67
N PRO A 229 -19.30 9.16 8.53
CA PRO A 229 -20.33 10.11 8.11
C PRO A 229 -19.73 11.33 7.42
N ASN A 230 -20.46 11.90 6.44
CA ASN A 230 -20.00 13.06 5.66
C ASN A 230 -19.58 14.26 6.52
N SER A 231 -20.16 14.42 7.70
CA SER A 231 -19.86 15.53 8.62
C SER A 231 -18.43 15.50 9.18
N ILE A 232 -17.78 14.32 9.21
CA ILE A 232 -16.43 14.13 9.73
C ILE A 232 -15.50 13.46 8.72
N SER A 233 -15.98 13.22 7.50
CA SER A 233 -15.19 12.57 6.45
C SER A 233 -14.11 13.52 5.90
N VAL A 234 -12.99 12.93 5.52
CA VAL A 234 -11.92 13.63 4.81
C VAL A 234 -12.27 13.66 3.32
N GLU A 235 -12.27 14.87 2.74
CA GLU A 235 -12.45 15.03 1.31
C GLU A 235 -11.20 14.60 0.55
N VAL A 236 -11.37 13.71 -0.45
CA VAL A 236 -10.27 13.21 -1.27
C VAL A 236 -9.64 14.34 -2.07
N GLY A 237 -8.34 14.54 -1.89
CA GLY A 237 -7.60 15.67 -2.49
C GLY A 237 -7.87 17.03 -1.84
N GLY A 238 -8.69 17.08 -0.78
CA GLY A 238 -8.97 18.29 -0.01
C GLY A 238 -7.76 18.76 0.82
N LYS A 239 -7.88 19.99 1.37
CA LYS A 239 -6.80 20.61 2.16
C LYS A 239 -6.42 19.80 3.40
N VAL A 240 -7.37 19.16 4.07
CA VAL A 240 -7.10 18.32 5.24
C VAL A 240 -6.22 17.13 4.86
N GLU A 241 -6.53 16.45 3.77
CA GLU A 241 -5.70 15.34 3.31
C GLU A 241 -4.33 15.79 2.84
N THR A 242 -4.28 16.82 1.97
CA THR A 242 -3.05 17.21 1.28
C THR A 242 -2.08 17.97 2.17
N LEU A 243 -2.56 18.80 3.09
CA LEU A 243 -1.71 19.61 3.98
C LEU A 243 -1.57 18.98 5.37
N VAL A 244 -2.69 18.57 6.00
CA VAL A 244 -2.61 18.10 7.40
C VAL A 244 -2.14 16.66 7.45
N LEU A 245 -2.86 15.73 6.81
CA LEU A 245 -2.53 14.29 6.92
C LEU A 245 -1.19 13.96 6.25
N SER A 246 -0.94 14.49 5.04
CA SER A 246 0.34 14.22 4.36
C SER A 246 1.53 14.78 5.14
N THR A 247 1.42 15.98 5.74
CA THR A 247 2.47 16.55 6.58
C THR A 247 2.67 15.73 7.85
N LEU A 248 1.58 15.30 8.49
CA LEU A 248 1.64 14.44 9.68
C LEU A 248 2.37 13.11 9.37
N PHE A 249 2.02 12.44 8.27
CA PHE A 249 2.69 11.21 7.86
C PHE A 249 4.18 11.42 7.57
N ILE A 250 4.55 12.54 6.98
CA ILE A 250 5.95 12.92 6.75
C ILE A 250 6.66 13.10 8.09
N ILE A 251 6.09 13.86 9.02
CA ILE A 251 6.68 14.10 10.36
C ILE A 251 6.85 12.78 11.11
N ILE A 252 5.83 11.93 11.12
CA ILE A 252 5.90 10.59 11.75
C ILE A 252 7.01 9.75 11.10
N SER A 253 7.08 9.73 9.77
CA SER A 253 8.10 8.94 9.06
C SER A 253 9.51 9.40 9.38
N PHE A 254 9.77 10.72 9.36
CA PHE A 254 11.08 11.27 9.69
C PHE A 254 11.42 11.09 11.17
N GLY A 255 10.48 11.36 12.08
CA GLY A 255 10.69 11.20 13.52
C GLY A 255 10.98 9.75 13.91
N ALA A 256 10.15 8.81 13.46
CA ALA A 256 10.34 7.39 13.71
C ALA A 256 11.62 6.86 13.04
N GLY A 257 11.88 7.25 11.78
CA GLY A 257 13.09 6.88 11.05
C GLY A 257 14.36 7.40 11.73
N ALA A 258 14.37 8.65 12.20
CA ALA A 258 15.50 9.24 12.93
C ALA A 258 15.73 8.54 14.27
N TRP A 259 14.66 8.20 14.99
CA TRP A 259 14.73 7.44 16.24
C TRP A 259 15.39 6.07 16.02
N LEU A 260 14.88 5.29 15.06
CA LEU A 260 15.39 3.95 14.76
C LEU A 260 16.83 3.98 14.23
N ALA A 261 17.17 4.96 13.36
CA ALA A 261 18.53 5.13 12.86
C ALA A 261 19.49 5.61 13.95
N GLY A 262 19.06 6.54 14.80
CA GLY A 262 19.83 7.04 15.94
C GLY A 262 20.16 5.92 16.91
N GLY A 263 19.18 5.09 17.27
CA GLY A 263 19.39 3.92 18.10
C GLY A 263 20.38 2.92 17.48
N ALA A 264 20.28 2.68 16.18
CA ALA A 264 21.25 1.82 15.48
C ALA A 264 22.67 2.35 15.52
N ILE A 265 22.87 3.68 15.41
CA ILE A 265 24.17 4.31 15.48
C ILE A 265 24.71 4.23 16.89
N LEU A 266 23.93 4.62 17.91
CA LEU A 266 24.39 4.64 19.30
C LEU A 266 24.78 3.24 19.80
N ARG A 267 24.03 2.20 19.45
CA ARG A 267 24.41 0.81 19.74
C ARG A 267 25.74 0.37 19.10
N ARG A 268 26.08 0.88 17.90
CA ARG A 268 27.41 0.63 17.30
C ARG A 268 28.56 1.22 18.12
N PHE A 269 28.28 2.23 18.93
CA PHE A 269 29.27 2.83 19.85
C PHE A 269 29.14 2.28 21.30
N GLY A 270 28.36 1.19 21.50
CA GLY A 270 28.22 0.56 22.83
C GLY A 270 27.32 1.31 23.80
N VAL A 271 26.45 2.19 23.29
CA VAL A 271 25.45 2.90 24.10
C VAL A 271 24.12 2.14 23.99
N ASP A 272 23.69 1.50 25.08
CA ASP A 272 22.38 0.89 25.23
C ASP A 272 21.34 1.98 25.52
N ILE A 273 20.28 2.06 24.68
CA ILE A 273 19.11 2.95 24.83
C ILE A 273 17.85 2.13 24.70
#